data_4c37b8ffd43bf893ea495cd6ceec6cee
#
_entry.id   4c37b8ffd43bf893ea495cd6ceec6cee
#
_cell.length_a   1.000
_cell.length_b   1.000
_cell.length_c   1.000
_cell.angle_alpha   90.00
_cell.angle_beta   90.00
_cell.angle_gamma   90.00
#
_symmetry.space_group_name_H-M   'P 1'
#
loop_
_entity.id
_entity.type
_entity.pdbx_description
1 polymer ?
#
loop_
_entity_poly.entity_id
_entity_poly.type
_entity_poly.pdbx_seq_one_letter_code
_entity_poly.pdbx_strand_id
1 'polypeptide(L)'
;MIGFLGGMGTQAGLDICNKLAVLYRGKQDQQYPKFILYNKSDTPKRPENLKKYYNVLKELVKGCKLLEKNKCKFIVMPCNTAHFWHDDLKKKVKIPILSMPEEVYNHAKKNCKINSQIGILATEATLNTKIYHKYFNKRFKLLSPPMKIQKKNVNKAIKFVKMGNVRKAEKIIKPAVDYLIKINCKKIILGCTELPIAIFAFKSFKKIKTSKIFLDPNLILAHAAMKKHRK
;
A
#
# COMPACT_ATOMS: atom_id res chain seq x y z
N MET A 1 2.92 -21.12 -4.73
CA MET A 1 3.79 -20.28 -3.88
C MET A 1 3.59 -18.82 -4.24
N ILE A 2 3.52 -17.92 -3.25
CA ILE A 2 3.33 -16.47 -3.42
C ILE A 2 4.70 -15.79 -3.40
N GLY A 3 4.95 -14.83 -4.30
CA GLY A 3 6.15 -14.00 -4.28
C GLY A 3 5.84 -12.60 -3.75
N PHE A 4 6.49 -12.17 -2.67
CA PHE A 4 6.43 -10.79 -2.17
C PHE A 4 7.71 -10.05 -2.56
N LEU A 5 7.58 -8.97 -3.34
CA LEU A 5 8.69 -8.06 -3.63
C LEU A 5 8.67 -6.90 -2.64
N GLY A 6 9.39 -7.07 -1.53
CA GLY A 6 9.55 -6.10 -0.45
C GLY A 6 10.75 -5.17 -0.63
N GLY A 7 11.19 -4.55 0.48
CA GLY A 7 12.38 -3.68 0.52
C GLY A 7 12.11 -2.21 0.17
N MET A 8 10.87 -1.84 -0.07
CA MET A 8 10.47 -0.49 -0.49
C MET A 8 9.54 0.27 0.49
N GLY A 9 9.39 0.03 1.76
CA GLY A 9 10.29 -0.39 2.80
C GLY A 9 10.15 -1.84 3.31
N THR A 10 11.14 -2.16 4.11
CA THR A 10 11.24 -3.48 4.75
C THR A 10 10.05 -3.76 5.66
N GLN A 11 9.68 -2.84 6.54
CA GLN A 11 8.55 -2.99 7.45
C GLN A 11 7.23 -3.27 6.73
N ALA A 12 7.01 -2.67 5.55
CA ALA A 12 5.82 -2.91 4.74
C ALA A 12 5.78 -4.34 4.18
N GLY A 13 6.94 -4.90 3.82
CA GLY A 13 7.07 -6.30 3.39
C GLY A 13 6.77 -7.28 4.51
N LEU A 14 7.28 -7.04 5.71
CA LEU A 14 7.01 -7.85 6.90
C LEU A 14 5.53 -7.73 7.31
N ASP A 15 4.96 -6.53 7.30
CA ASP A 15 3.57 -6.26 7.64
C ASP A 15 2.58 -7.05 6.76
N ILE A 16 2.79 -7.08 5.44
CA ILE A 16 1.87 -7.81 4.56
C ILE A 16 1.97 -9.32 4.76
N CYS A 17 3.17 -9.87 5.02
CA CYS A 17 3.34 -11.28 5.31
C CYS A 17 2.65 -11.66 6.63
N ASN A 18 2.80 -10.82 7.66
CA ASN A 18 2.09 -11.01 8.94
C ASN A 18 0.57 -10.94 8.76
N LYS A 19 0.07 -9.94 8.01
CA LYS A 19 -1.37 -9.84 7.69
C LYS A 19 -1.89 -11.06 6.95
N LEU A 20 -1.11 -11.59 5.99
CA LEU A 20 -1.48 -12.81 5.28
C LEU A 20 -1.60 -14.00 6.26
N ALA A 21 -0.61 -14.19 7.14
CA ALA A 21 -0.62 -15.25 8.13
C ALA A 21 -1.85 -15.17 9.06
N VAL A 22 -2.13 -13.97 9.61
CA VAL A 22 -3.30 -13.72 10.46
C VAL A 22 -4.62 -13.99 9.73
N LEU A 23 -4.72 -13.63 8.44
CA LEU A 23 -5.93 -13.87 7.64
C LEU A 23 -6.14 -15.33 7.28
N TYR A 24 -5.06 -16.09 7.10
CA TYR A 24 -5.14 -17.48 6.69
C TYR A 24 -5.70 -18.37 7.78
N ARG A 25 -5.40 -18.10 9.04
CA ARG A 25 -5.89 -18.80 10.24
C ARG A 25 -5.72 -20.32 10.18
N GLY A 26 -4.57 -20.77 9.71
CA GLY A 26 -4.24 -22.20 9.71
C GLY A 26 -4.16 -22.75 11.14
N LYS A 27 -4.64 -23.98 11.34
CA LYS A 27 -4.52 -24.70 12.63
C LYS A 27 -3.17 -25.41 12.77
N GLN A 28 -2.48 -25.63 11.66
CA GLN A 28 -1.19 -26.30 11.57
C GLN A 28 -0.31 -25.57 10.55
N ASP A 29 1.00 -25.63 10.69
CA ASP A 29 1.98 -24.94 9.81
C ASP A 29 1.80 -25.31 8.34
N GLN A 30 1.49 -26.54 8.02
CA GLN A 30 1.29 -27.06 6.66
C GLN A 30 0.09 -26.45 5.94
N GLN A 31 -0.83 -25.83 6.65
CA GLN A 31 -2.01 -25.16 6.09
C GLN A 31 -1.70 -23.75 5.59
N TYR A 32 -0.58 -23.15 6.01
CA TYR A 32 -0.20 -21.81 5.56
C TYR A 32 0.33 -21.83 4.12
N PRO A 33 0.11 -20.75 3.34
CA PRO A 33 0.60 -20.67 1.98
C PRO A 33 2.13 -20.58 1.96
N LYS A 34 2.77 -21.37 1.11
CA LYS A 34 4.20 -21.19 0.83
C LYS A 34 4.42 -19.85 0.17
N PHE A 35 5.37 -19.03 0.68
CA PHE A 35 5.73 -17.76 0.09
C PHE A 35 7.23 -17.48 0.20
N ILE A 36 7.71 -16.60 -0.68
CA ILE A 36 9.03 -15.98 -0.63
C ILE A 36 8.83 -14.48 -0.41
N LEU A 37 9.43 -13.91 0.63
CA LEU A 37 9.61 -12.47 0.77
C LEU A 37 11.03 -12.11 0.32
N TYR A 38 11.15 -11.52 -0.86
CA TYR A 38 12.41 -10.94 -1.31
C TYR A 38 12.48 -9.47 -0.87
N ASN A 39 13.19 -9.22 0.22
CA ASN A 39 13.41 -7.87 0.75
C ASN A 39 14.52 -7.15 -0.01
N LYS A 40 14.22 -6.62 -1.20
CA LYS A 40 15.16 -5.90 -2.06
C LYS A 40 15.34 -4.45 -1.60
N SER A 41 16.07 -4.27 -0.49
CA SER A 41 16.27 -2.97 0.17
C SER A 41 17.19 -2.01 -0.60
N ASP A 42 17.98 -2.53 -1.54
CA ASP A 42 18.82 -1.79 -2.49
C ASP A 42 18.04 -1.13 -3.64
N THR A 43 16.72 -1.35 -3.72
CA THR A 43 15.87 -0.66 -4.70
C THR A 43 15.94 0.85 -4.48
N PRO A 44 16.31 1.67 -5.50
CA PRO A 44 16.48 3.11 -5.36
C PRO A 44 15.22 3.78 -4.79
N LYS A 45 15.40 4.90 -4.07
CA LYS A 45 14.27 5.69 -3.57
C LYS A 45 13.33 6.05 -4.71
N ARG A 46 12.02 5.94 -4.47
CA ARG A 46 10.98 6.37 -5.42
C ARG A 46 10.83 7.87 -5.26
N PRO A 47 11.41 8.68 -6.19
CA PRO A 47 11.43 10.12 -6.09
C PRO A 47 10.09 10.75 -6.48
N GLU A 48 9.93 12.03 -6.20
CA GLU A 48 8.75 12.80 -6.54
C GLU A 48 8.52 12.90 -8.06
N ASN A 49 9.61 12.97 -8.84
CA ASN A 49 9.58 12.96 -10.31
C ASN A 49 10.02 11.59 -10.85
N LEU A 50 9.07 10.67 -10.97
CA LEU A 50 9.32 9.28 -11.34
C LEU A 50 9.73 9.07 -12.80
N LYS A 51 9.49 10.05 -13.69
CA LYS A 51 9.81 9.94 -15.12
C LYS A 51 11.31 9.89 -15.41
N LYS A 52 12.16 10.41 -14.54
CA LYS A 52 13.62 10.47 -14.70
C LYS A 52 14.37 9.22 -14.17
N TYR A 53 13.66 8.20 -13.62
CA TYR A 53 14.33 7.14 -12.86
C TYR A 53 14.10 5.75 -13.44
N TYR A 54 14.74 5.50 -14.57
CA TYR A 54 14.81 4.18 -15.23
C TYR A 54 15.42 3.10 -14.32
N ASN A 55 16.30 3.48 -13.41
CA ASN A 55 16.98 2.56 -12.50
C ASN A 55 16.02 1.83 -11.55
N VAL A 56 14.92 2.49 -11.12
CA VAL A 56 13.91 1.84 -10.27
C VAL A 56 13.24 0.69 -11.01
N LEU A 57 12.80 0.92 -12.27
CA LEU A 57 12.18 -0.12 -13.09
C LEU A 57 13.11 -1.31 -13.27
N LYS A 58 14.39 -1.07 -13.59
CA LYS A 58 15.41 -2.12 -13.77
C LYS A 58 15.51 -3.01 -12.51
N GLU A 59 15.58 -2.40 -11.34
CA GLU A 59 15.69 -3.13 -10.08
C GLU A 59 14.40 -3.87 -9.71
N LEU A 60 13.22 -3.28 -9.97
CA LEU A 60 11.94 -3.97 -9.81
C LEU A 60 11.84 -5.19 -10.73
N VAL A 61 12.27 -5.08 -12.00
CA VAL A 61 12.29 -6.20 -12.94
C VAL A 61 13.21 -7.32 -12.45
N LYS A 62 14.42 -7.00 -11.94
CA LYS A 62 15.32 -8.01 -11.36
C LYS A 62 14.64 -8.73 -10.20
N GLY A 63 14.00 -7.99 -9.30
CA GLY A 63 13.29 -8.58 -8.16
C GLY A 63 12.14 -9.47 -8.58
N CYS A 64 11.33 -9.04 -9.53
CA CYS A 64 10.22 -9.83 -10.07
C CYS A 64 10.72 -11.11 -10.76
N LYS A 65 11.78 -11.02 -11.57
CA LYS A 65 12.38 -12.18 -12.27
C LYS A 65 12.99 -13.19 -11.29
N LEU A 66 13.57 -12.73 -10.18
CA LEU A 66 14.04 -13.63 -9.13
C LEU A 66 12.87 -14.45 -8.54
N LEU A 67 11.75 -13.81 -8.24
CA LEU A 67 10.56 -14.50 -7.74
C LEU A 67 9.97 -15.46 -8.78
N GLU A 68 9.94 -15.05 -10.05
CA GLU A 68 9.52 -15.90 -11.17
C GLU A 68 10.41 -17.14 -11.31
N LYS A 69 11.76 -16.97 -11.30
CA LYS A 69 12.73 -18.07 -11.35
C LYS A 69 12.54 -19.06 -10.19
N ASN A 70 12.15 -18.57 -9.01
CA ASN A 70 11.85 -19.39 -7.85
C ASN A 70 10.42 -19.97 -7.84
N LYS A 71 9.78 -20.09 -9.02
CA LYS A 71 8.48 -20.75 -9.21
C LYS A 71 7.33 -20.13 -8.40
N CYS A 72 7.38 -18.83 -8.11
CA CYS A 72 6.23 -18.12 -7.59
C CYS A 72 5.12 -18.07 -8.65
N LYS A 73 3.87 -18.30 -8.24
CA LYS A 73 2.71 -18.29 -9.16
C LYS A 73 2.23 -16.88 -9.50
N PHE A 74 2.47 -15.93 -8.63
CA PHE A 74 2.16 -14.52 -8.81
C PHE A 74 2.97 -13.66 -7.83
N ILE A 75 3.03 -12.35 -8.11
CA ILE A 75 3.80 -11.37 -7.32
C ILE A 75 2.86 -10.39 -6.62
N VAL A 76 3.25 -10.03 -5.41
CA VAL A 76 2.62 -9.01 -4.55
C VAL A 76 3.69 -7.96 -4.21
N MET A 77 3.42 -6.68 -4.48
CA MET A 77 4.34 -5.57 -4.16
C MET A 77 3.73 -4.69 -3.06
N PRO A 78 4.20 -4.79 -1.79
CA PRO A 78 3.71 -3.95 -0.69
C PRO A 78 4.31 -2.54 -0.74
N CYS A 79 4.11 -1.84 -1.85
CA CYS A 79 4.59 -0.47 -2.06
C CYS A 79 3.66 0.27 -3.03
N ASN A 80 2.92 1.26 -2.53
CA ASN A 80 2.00 2.03 -3.38
C ASN A 80 2.72 2.67 -4.56
N THR A 81 3.78 3.43 -4.30
CA THR A 81 4.50 4.19 -5.34
C THR A 81 5.09 3.29 -6.44
N ALA A 82 5.51 2.05 -6.10
CA ALA A 82 6.06 1.11 -7.09
C ALA A 82 5.04 0.70 -8.16
N HIS A 83 3.74 0.84 -7.90
CA HIS A 83 2.69 0.56 -8.88
C HIS A 83 2.63 1.56 -10.03
N PHE A 84 3.41 2.65 -9.99
CA PHE A 84 3.65 3.49 -11.16
C PHE A 84 4.23 2.68 -12.34
N TRP A 85 5.09 1.71 -12.06
CA TRP A 85 5.71 0.84 -13.06
C TRP A 85 4.95 -0.48 -13.30
N HIS A 86 3.75 -0.62 -12.75
CA HIS A 86 3.02 -1.89 -12.82
C HIS A 86 2.78 -2.38 -14.25
N ASP A 87 2.38 -1.49 -15.17
CA ASP A 87 2.11 -1.84 -16.57
C ASP A 87 3.43 -2.21 -17.30
N ASP A 88 4.54 -1.54 -17.00
CA ASP A 88 5.86 -1.87 -17.56
C ASP A 88 6.40 -3.21 -17.02
N LEU A 89 6.16 -3.50 -15.75
CA LEU A 89 6.53 -4.78 -15.14
C LEU A 89 5.76 -5.94 -15.76
N LYS A 90 4.45 -5.78 -16.02
CA LYS A 90 3.62 -6.80 -16.69
C LYS A 90 4.13 -7.18 -18.07
N LYS A 91 4.77 -6.26 -18.79
CA LYS A 91 5.40 -6.54 -20.10
C LYS A 91 6.69 -7.33 -20.00
N LYS A 92 7.36 -7.33 -18.83
CA LYS A 92 8.71 -7.87 -18.62
C LYS A 92 8.75 -9.13 -17.74
N VAL A 93 7.64 -9.49 -17.11
CA VAL A 93 7.48 -10.61 -16.18
C VAL A 93 6.31 -11.47 -16.63
N LYS A 94 6.51 -12.79 -16.68
CA LYS A 94 5.49 -13.73 -17.22
C LYS A 94 4.37 -14.04 -16.21
N ILE A 95 4.70 -14.05 -14.92
CA ILE A 95 3.71 -14.34 -13.87
C ILE A 95 2.90 -13.09 -13.47
N PRO A 96 1.62 -13.24 -13.09
CA PRO A 96 0.78 -12.11 -12.74
C PRO A 96 1.33 -11.29 -11.56
N ILE A 97 1.19 -9.96 -11.63
CA ILE A 97 1.49 -9.03 -10.54
C ILE A 97 0.18 -8.41 -10.06
N LEU A 98 -0.17 -8.57 -8.78
CA LEU A 98 -1.38 -7.96 -8.22
C LEU A 98 -1.23 -6.43 -8.16
N SER A 99 -2.27 -5.72 -8.60
CA SER A 99 -2.31 -4.26 -8.57
C SER A 99 -2.92 -3.75 -7.26
N MET A 100 -2.10 -3.21 -6.36
CA MET A 100 -2.58 -2.67 -5.09
C MET A 100 -3.63 -1.54 -5.28
N PRO A 101 -3.46 -0.53 -6.17
CA PRO A 101 -4.48 0.49 -6.37
C PRO A 101 -5.80 -0.07 -6.92
N GLU A 102 -5.74 -1.07 -7.79
CA GLU A 102 -6.92 -1.73 -8.33
C GLU A 102 -7.68 -2.53 -7.27
N GLU A 103 -6.97 -3.28 -6.41
CA GLU A 103 -7.60 -4.04 -5.33
C GLU A 103 -8.24 -3.10 -4.29
N VAL A 104 -7.61 -1.97 -3.98
CA VAL A 104 -8.20 -0.94 -3.11
C VAL A 104 -9.45 -0.33 -3.74
N TYR A 105 -9.43 -0.08 -5.05
CA TYR A 105 -10.63 0.37 -5.79
C TYR A 105 -11.75 -0.66 -5.74
N ASN A 106 -11.44 -1.93 -6.02
CA ASN A 106 -12.42 -3.02 -5.98
C ASN A 106 -13.05 -3.18 -4.59
N HIS A 107 -12.25 -3.00 -3.54
CA HIS A 107 -12.74 -2.99 -2.17
C HIS A 107 -13.64 -1.77 -1.89
N ALA A 108 -13.23 -0.58 -2.29
CA ALA A 108 -14.02 0.65 -2.13
C ALA A 108 -15.35 0.57 -2.90
N LYS A 109 -15.33 0.04 -4.13
CA LYS A 109 -16.51 -0.14 -4.98
C LYS A 109 -17.60 -0.98 -4.31
N LYS A 110 -17.23 -1.97 -3.51
CA LYS A 110 -18.16 -2.83 -2.76
C LYS A 110 -18.72 -2.15 -1.51
N ASN A 111 -17.99 -1.21 -0.92
CA ASN A 111 -18.28 -0.65 0.40
C ASN A 111 -18.67 0.83 0.40
N CYS A 112 -18.70 1.49 -0.76
CA CYS A 112 -19.01 2.91 -0.88
C CYS A 112 -20.01 3.18 -2.00
N LYS A 113 -20.88 4.15 -1.77
CA LYS A 113 -21.81 4.64 -2.80
C LYS A 113 -21.05 5.39 -3.91
N ILE A 114 -21.61 5.41 -5.12
CA ILE A 114 -21.09 6.24 -6.21
C ILE A 114 -21.02 7.71 -5.79
N ASN A 115 -20.06 8.45 -6.34
CA ASN A 115 -19.79 9.85 -6.00
C ASN A 115 -19.35 10.12 -4.55
N SER A 116 -19.11 9.07 -3.73
CA SER A 116 -18.55 9.26 -2.39
C SER A 116 -17.21 9.97 -2.45
N GLN A 117 -16.97 10.87 -1.49
CA GLN A 117 -15.65 11.46 -1.27
C GLN A 117 -14.76 10.45 -0.54
N ILE A 118 -13.62 10.17 -1.12
CA ILE A 118 -12.62 9.25 -0.56
C ILE A 118 -11.30 10.02 -0.38
N GLY A 119 -10.83 10.10 0.86
CA GLY A 119 -9.55 10.71 1.18
C GLY A 119 -8.38 9.79 0.82
N ILE A 120 -7.25 10.38 0.49
CA ILE A 120 -5.99 9.65 0.33
C ILE A 120 -4.86 10.34 1.08
N LEU A 121 -4.16 9.59 1.93
CA LEU A 121 -2.92 9.96 2.58
C LEU A 121 -1.80 9.14 1.95
N ALA A 122 -0.88 9.77 1.23
CA ALA A 122 0.16 9.07 0.47
C ALA A 122 1.44 9.92 0.37
N THR A 123 2.50 9.35 -0.20
CA THR A 123 3.67 10.15 -0.58
C THR A 123 3.32 11.11 -1.73
N GLU A 124 4.02 12.23 -1.84
CA GLU A 124 3.87 13.14 -2.98
C GLU A 124 4.08 12.41 -4.31
N ALA A 125 5.05 11.50 -4.38
CA ALA A 125 5.27 10.65 -5.55
C ALA A 125 4.03 9.82 -5.93
N THR A 126 3.33 9.24 -4.96
CA THR A 126 2.09 8.48 -5.20
C THR A 126 0.95 9.39 -5.69
N LEU A 127 0.85 10.60 -5.13
CA LEU A 127 -0.18 11.57 -5.53
C LEU A 127 0.09 12.11 -6.95
N ASN A 128 1.34 12.50 -7.24
CA ASN A 128 1.75 13.08 -8.52
C ASN A 128 1.62 12.10 -9.70
N THR A 129 1.84 10.80 -9.44
CA THR A 129 1.69 9.76 -10.48
C THR A 129 0.25 9.38 -10.78
N LYS A 130 -0.70 9.85 -9.97
CA LYS A 130 -2.14 9.61 -10.15
C LYS A 130 -2.52 8.13 -10.28
N ILE A 131 -1.71 7.20 -9.73
CA ILE A 131 -1.95 5.74 -9.84
C ILE A 131 -3.30 5.29 -9.27
N TYR A 132 -3.79 5.96 -8.23
CA TYR A 132 -5.13 5.74 -7.69
C TYR A 132 -6.22 6.41 -8.54
N HIS A 133 -5.97 7.60 -9.09
CA HIS A 133 -6.93 8.33 -9.91
C HIS A 133 -7.31 7.56 -11.17
N LYS A 134 -6.39 6.76 -11.74
CA LYS A 134 -6.66 5.87 -12.88
C LYS A 134 -7.90 5.00 -12.66
N TYR A 135 -8.12 4.53 -11.43
CA TYR A 135 -9.25 3.65 -11.07
C TYR A 135 -10.43 4.41 -10.46
N PHE A 136 -10.16 5.41 -9.62
CA PHE A 136 -11.16 6.05 -8.75
C PHE A 136 -11.98 7.12 -9.44
N ASN A 137 -11.41 7.92 -10.35
CA ASN A 137 -12.07 9.12 -10.91
C ASN A 137 -13.40 8.88 -11.63
N LYS A 138 -13.66 7.65 -12.12
CA LYS A 138 -14.94 7.32 -12.77
C LYS A 138 -16.09 7.11 -11.79
N ARG A 139 -15.79 6.91 -10.50
CA ARG A 139 -16.82 6.51 -9.53
C ARG A 139 -16.77 7.30 -8.22
N PHE A 140 -15.64 7.85 -7.86
CA PHE A 140 -15.39 8.50 -6.57
C PHE A 140 -14.69 9.84 -6.73
N LYS A 141 -14.91 10.76 -5.79
CA LYS A 141 -14.11 11.97 -5.66
C LYS A 141 -12.92 11.69 -4.74
N LEU A 142 -11.73 11.55 -5.33
CA LEU A 142 -10.51 11.30 -4.57
C LEU A 142 -9.89 12.62 -4.11
N LEU A 143 -9.75 12.80 -2.79
CA LEU A 143 -9.28 14.04 -2.17
C LEU A 143 -8.03 13.81 -1.35
N SER A 144 -7.06 14.69 -1.46
CA SER A 144 -5.86 14.73 -0.61
C SER A 144 -5.84 15.98 0.26
N PRO A 145 -5.10 15.98 1.39
CA PRO A 145 -4.91 17.19 2.17
C PRO A 145 -4.21 18.29 1.37
N PRO A 146 -4.43 19.58 1.70
CA PRO A 146 -3.66 20.67 1.10
C PRO A 146 -2.16 20.50 1.31
N MET A 147 -1.35 21.08 0.43
CA MET A 147 0.12 20.92 0.41
C MET A 147 0.77 21.26 1.77
N LYS A 148 0.24 22.23 2.50
CA LYS A 148 0.72 22.59 3.86
C LYS A 148 0.58 21.42 4.83
N ILE A 149 -0.57 20.74 4.84
CA ILE A 149 -0.85 19.57 5.69
C ILE A 149 -0.08 18.36 5.15
N GLN A 150 -0.02 18.18 3.83
CA GLN A 150 0.75 17.12 3.20
C GLN A 150 2.22 17.13 3.68
N LYS A 151 2.90 18.27 3.55
CA LYS A 151 4.31 18.41 3.94
C LYS A 151 4.54 18.31 5.44
N LYS A 152 3.72 19.03 6.24
CA LYS A 152 3.91 19.10 7.69
C LYS A 152 3.51 17.82 8.42
N ASN A 153 2.52 17.10 7.93
CA ASN A 153 1.91 15.98 8.63
C ASN A 153 2.15 14.66 7.91
N VAL A 154 1.74 14.50 6.65
CA VAL A 154 1.79 13.21 5.97
C VAL A 154 3.24 12.79 5.69
N ASN A 155 4.04 13.66 5.03
CA ASN A 155 5.42 13.33 4.69
C ASN A 155 6.28 13.10 5.93
N LYS A 156 6.09 13.93 6.98
CA LYS A 156 6.84 13.75 8.24
C LYS A 156 6.45 12.47 8.98
N ALA A 157 5.16 12.11 9.01
CA ALA A 157 4.72 10.86 9.61
C ALA A 157 5.35 9.65 8.92
N ILE A 158 5.32 9.60 7.58
CA ILE A 158 5.96 8.56 6.79
C ILE A 158 7.47 8.47 7.11
N LYS A 159 8.15 9.62 7.18
CA LYS A 159 9.58 9.68 7.55
C LYS A 159 9.83 9.11 8.94
N PHE A 160 9.02 9.47 9.94
CA PHE A 160 9.19 8.98 11.31
C PHE A 160 8.96 7.46 11.42
N VAL A 161 7.98 6.90 10.72
CA VAL A 161 7.80 5.43 10.69
C VAL A 161 9.04 4.75 10.12
N LYS A 162 9.60 5.27 9.01
CA LYS A 162 10.84 4.71 8.40
C LYS A 162 12.06 4.80 9.33
N MET A 163 12.07 5.77 10.24
CA MET A 163 13.10 5.92 11.27
C MET A 163 12.80 5.13 12.55
N GLY A 164 11.74 4.31 12.58
CA GLY A 164 11.33 3.55 13.77
C GLY A 164 10.54 4.36 14.82
N ASN A 165 10.38 5.68 14.63
CA ASN A 165 9.69 6.54 15.61
C ASN A 165 8.17 6.58 15.36
N VAL A 166 7.51 5.44 15.56
CA VAL A 166 6.08 5.24 15.27
C VAL A 166 5.20 6.13 16.14
N ARG A 167 5.57 6.34 17.43
CA ARG A 167 4.80 7.17 18.36
C ARG A 167 4.73 8.64 17.92
N LYS A 168 5.85 9.17 17.40
CA LYS A 168 5.89 10.53 16.85
C LYS A 168 5.11 10.63 15.54
N ALA A 169 5.17 9.59 14.70
CA ALA A 169 4.40 9.52 13.46
C ALA A 169 2.89 9.56 13.72
N GLU A 170 2.39 8.83 14.73
CA GLU A 170 0.97 8.83 15.11
C GLU A 170 0.47 10.23 15.47
N LYS A 171 1.20 10.94 16.32
CA LYS A 171 0.82 12.31 16.73
C LYS A 171 0.80 13.27 15.53
N ILE A 172 1.79 13.17 14.64
CA ILE A 172 1.96 14.07 13.50
C ILE A 172 0.93 13.81 12.40
N ILE A 173 0.49 12.56 12.17
CA ILE A 173 -0.48 12.27 11.11
C ILE A 173 -1.90 12.73 11.45
N LYS A 174 -2.22 12.87 12.73
CA LYS A 174 -3.59 13.17 13.20
C LYS A 174 -4.25 14.37 12.50
N PRO A 175 -3.62 15.56 12.36
CA PRO A 175 -4.25 16.70 11.67
C PRO A 175 -4.63 16.42 10.21
N ALA A 176 -3.90 15.54 9.51
CA ALA A 176 -4.22 15.17 8.14
C ALA A 176 -5.44 14.24 8.08
N VAL A 177 -5.59 13.35 9.05
CA VAL A 177 -6.78 12.49 9.19
C VAL A 177 -7.99 13.34 9.54
N ASP A 178 -7.88 14.22 10.56
CA ASP A 178 -8.95 15.09 11.01
C ASP A 178 -9.44 16.01 9.88
N TYR A 179 -8.53 16.54 9.06
CA TYR A 179 -8.87 17.32 7.88
C TYR A 179 -9.77 16.55 6.91
N LEU A 180 -9.39 15.32 6.54
CA LEU A 180 -10.17 14.50 5.60
C LEU A 180 -11.54 14.12 6.17
N ILE A 181 -11.63 13.90 7.49
CA ILE A 181 -12.92 13.67 8.18
C ILE A 181 -13.78 14.93 8.11
N LYS A 182 -13.20 16.10 8.42
CA LYS A 182 -13.88 17.40 8.39
C LYS A 182 -14.49 17.73 7.03
N ILE A 183 -13.79 17.39 5.93
CA ILE A 183 -14.32 17.55 4.56
C ILE A 183 -15.19 16.37 4.11
N ASN A 184 -15.72 15.58 5.05
CA ASN A 184 -16.71 14.52 4.84
C ASN A 184 -16.23 13.34 3.95
N CYS A 185 -14.94 13.01 3.97
CA CYS A 185 -14.47 11.78 3.35
C CYS A 185 -15.06 10.55 4.06
N LYS A 186 -15.75 9.69 3.31
CA LYS A 186 -16.39 8.46 3.82
C LYS A 186 -15.40 7.34 4.09
N LYS A 187 -14.29 7.34 3.37
CA LYS A 187 -13.15 6.44 3.54
C LYS A 187 -11.85 7.21 3.36
N ILE A 188 -10.77 6.71 3.93
CA ILE A 188 -9.42 7.28 3.81
C ILE A 188 -8.46 6.16 3.43
N ILE A 189 -7.88 6.26 2.23
CA ILE A 189 -6.85 5.34 1.74
C ILE A 189 -5.53 5.68 2.43
N LEU A 190 -4.92 4.70 3.08
CA LEU A 190 -3.59 4.80 3.65
C LEU A 190 -2.55 4.48 2.56
N GLY A 191 -2.46 5.34 1.54
CA GLY A 191 -1.71 5.16 0.29
C GLY A 191 -0.17 5.23 0.44
N CYS A 192 0.33 5.07 1.65
CA CYS A 192 1.70 4.73 1.97
C CYS A 192 1.70 3.63 3.03
N THR A 193 2.42 2.55 2.81
CA THR A 193 2.38 1.34 3.64
C THR A 193 2.94 1.53 5.06
N GLU A 194 3.60 2.63 5.32
CA GLU A 194 4.00 3.08 6.65
C GLU A 194 2.83 3.68 7.47
N LEU A 195 1.82 4.24 6.83
CA LEU A 195 0.71 4.90 7.54
C LEU A 195 -0.17 3.96 8.37
N PRO A 196 -0.50 2.74 7.90
CA PRO A 196 -1.16 1.76 8.76
C PRO A 196 -0.39 1.48 10.05
N ILE A 197 0.95 1.41 9.98
CA ILE A 197 1.81 1.19 11.14
C ILE A 197 1.64 2.35 12.15
N ALA A 198 1.67 3.61 11.69
CA ALA A 198 1.47 4.76 12.54
C ALA A 198 0.07 4.79 13.17
N ILE A 199 -0.97 4.54 12.38
CA ILE A 199 -2.38 4.73 12.79
C ILE A 199 -2.85 3.58 13.68
N PHE A 200 -2.40 2.34 13.44
CA PHE A 200 -2.90 1.18 14.17
C PHE A 200 -2.04 0.76 15.38
N ALA A 201 -0.84 1.33 15.55
CA ALA A 201 0.04 0.97 16.67
C ALA A 201 -0.50 1.41 18.05
N PHE A 202 -1.15 2.56 18.14
CA PHE A 202 -1.50 3.20 19.42
C PHE A 202 -3.00 3.53 19.55
N LYS A 203 -3.36 4.09 20.72
CA LYS A 203 -4.77 4.31 21.09
C LYS A 203 -5.40 5.59 20.54
N SER A 204 -4.62 6.56 20.00
CA SER A 204 -5.13 7.87 19.55
C SER A 204 -6.23 7.80 18.50
N PHE A 205 -6.24 6.75 17.69
CA PHE A 205 -7.26 6.51 16.68
C PHE A 205 -8.29 5.44 17.09
N LYS A 206 -8.34 5.02 18.37
CA LYS A 206 -9.20 3.90 18.80
C LYS A 206 -10.67 4.08 18.40
N LYS A 207 -11.22 5.27 18.61
CA LYS A 207 -12.62 5.59 18.21
C LYS A 207 -12.83 5.58 16.70
N ILE A 208 -11.83 6.02 15.93
CA ILE A 208 -11.88 6.09 14.45
C ILE A 208 -11.60 4.71 13.83
N LYS A 209 -10.78 3.87 14.45
CA LYS A 209 -10.50 2.49 13.99
C LYS A 209 -11.77 1.64 13.92
N THR A 210 -12.67 1.78 14.87
CA THR A 210 -13.94 1.04 14.91
C THR A 210 -14.91 1.47 13.81
N SER A 211 -14.77 2.68 13.26
CA SER A 211 -15.66 3.22 12.21
C SER A 211 -15.39 2.64 10.82
N LYS A 212 -14.40 1.76 10.66
CA LYS A 212 -13.97 1.20 9.38
C LYS A 212 -13.68 2.25 8.29
N ILE A 213 -13.32 3.48 8.70
CA ILE A 213 -13.05 4.58 7.76
C ILE A 213 -11.77 4.35 6.95
N PHE A 214 -10.77 3.68 7.53
CA PHE A 214 -9.49 3.47 6.87
C PHE A 214 -9.52 2.30 5.89
N LEU A 215 -8.98 2.54 4.70
CA LEU A 215 -8.63 1.52 3.73
C LEU A 215 -7.12 1.29 3.82
N ASP A 216 -6.74 0.13 4.35
CA ASP A 216 -5.34 -0.30 4.43
C ASP A 216 -4.97 -1.10 3.18
N PRO A 217 -4.14 -0.55 2.28
CA PRO A 217 -3.78 -1.22 1.03
C PRO A 217 -3.04 -2.55 1.24
N ASN A 218 -2.20 -2.68 2.29
CA ASN A 218 -1.53 -3.94 2.59
C ASN A 218 -2.52 -5.02 3.02
N LEU A 219 -3.48 -4.68 3.88
CA LEU A 219 -4.51 -5.63 4.31
C LEU A 219 -5.40 -6.08 3.14
N ILE A 220 -5.82 -5.12 2.31
CA ILE A 220 -6.64 -5.40 1.12
C ILE A 220 -5.86 -6.28 0.13
N LEU A 221 -4.59 -5.98 -0.10
CA LEU A 221 -3.73 -6.75 -1.00
C LEU A 221 -3.43 -8.16 -0.44
N ALA A 222 -3.30 -8.32 0.89
CA ALA A 222 -3.18 -9.63 1.53
C ALA A 222 -4.45 -10.48 1.32
N HIS A 223 -5.64 -9.89 1.44
CA HIS A 223 -6.90 -10.57 1.09
C HIS A 223 -6.96 -11.00 -0.38
N ALA A 224 -6.54 -10.13 -1.30
CA ALA A 224 -6.47 -10.44 -2.72
C ALA A 224 -5.49 -11.58 -3.01
N ALA A 225 -4.32 -11.56 -2.38
CA ALA A 225 -3.31 -12.61 -2.48
C ALA A 225 -3.85 -13.96 -1.95
N MET A 226 -4.51 -13.96 -0.80
CA MET A 226 -5.15 -15.15 -0.25
C MET A 226 -6.23 -15.72 -1.19
N LYS A 227 -7.09 -14.85 -1.73
CA LYS A 227 -8.13 -15.27 -2.67
C LYS A 227 -7.54 -15.87 -3.95
N LYS A 228 -6.46 -15.26 -4.49
CA LYS A 228 -5.77 -15.76 -5.68
C LYS A 228 -5.02 -17.06 -5.42
N HIS A 229 -4.52 -17.27 -4.22
CA HIS A 229 -3.80 -18.50 -3.84
C HIS A 229 -4.72 -19.72 -3.71
N ARG A 230 -5.97 -19.50 -3.28
CA ARG A 230 -6.98 -20.59 -3.11
C ARG A 230 -7.63 -21.03 -4.41
N LYS A 231 -7.42 -20.29 -5.50
CA LYS A 231 -7.83 -20.66 -6.87
C LYS A 231 -6.71 -21.46 -7.57
#